data_6924aa7ce70f5626ad1005d898d993ef
#
_entry.id   6924aa7ce70f5626ad1005d898d993ef
#
_cell.length_a   1.000
_cell.length_b   1.000
_cell.length_c   1.000
_cell.angle_alpha   90.00
_cell.angle_beta   90.00
_cell.angle_gamma   90.00
#
_symmetry.space_group_name_H-M   'P 1'
#
loop_
_entity.id
_entity.type
_entity.pdbx_description
1 polymer ?
#
loop_
_entity_poly.entity_id
_entity_poly.type
_entity_poly.pdbx_seq_one_letter_code
_entity_poly.pdbx_strand_id
1 'polypeptide(L)'
;MQEAEDEPLFAERAAGIDIAKTGIEVTIRVPSDTRRGGRQQETRSFRTVRKDLLALADWLRCWQVAKVGMESTGDYWKPVYFLLEREGLDCVLYHAAQVKALPGRPKTDKADSVWLAKITERGSLPGSFVPPEEIRRLRTHTRYRRHLTQARTAEKARVEKLLEDAHLKLSSVISDIHGVSGRAMLEAIAAGNATPRRWPSSPPAACAARSASSKKPWTAPS
;
A
#
# COMPACT_ATOMS: atom_id res chain seq x y z
N MET A 1 5.36 21.92 -35.03
CA MET A 1 6.50 21.45 -34.22
C MET A 1 6.89 20.08 -34.75
N GLN A 2 7.96 20.00 -35.53
CA GLN A 2 8.57 18.74 -35.94
C GLN A 2 9.08 18.06 -34.66
N GLU A 3 8.57 16.87 -34.37
CA GLU A 3 9.14 16.02 -33.33
C GLU A 3 10.57 15.69 -33.77
N ALA A 4 11.54 15.93 -32.89
CA ALA A 4 12.93 15.54 -33.14
C ALA A 4 12.95 13.98 -33.20
N GLU A 5 13.00 13.43 -34.41
CA GLU A 5 12.95 12.00 -34.70
C GLU A 5 14.30 11.30 -34.46
N ASP A 6 15.35 12.00 -34.00
CA ASP A 6 16.75 11.50 -33.99
C ASP A 6 17.34 11.24 -32.58
N GLU A 7 16.59 11.41 -31.48
CA GLU A 7 17.12 10.98 -30.16
C GLU A 7 16.95 9.47 -29.98
N PRO A 8 18.01 8.76 -29.53
CA PRO A 8 17.91 7.32 -29.28
C PRO A 8 16.85 7.06 -28.20
N LEU A 9 15.88 6.22 -28.53
CA LEU A 9 14.79 5.87 -27.63
C LEU A 9 15.32 5.05 -26.45
N PHE A 10 14.87 5.35 -25.24
CA PHE A 10 15.20 4.59 -24.04
C PHE A 10 14.62 3.15 -24.10
N ALA A 11 13.44 3.00 -24.70
CA ALA A 11 12.83 1.72 -24.98
C ALA A 11 12.10 1.75 -26.33
N GLU A 12 12.58 1.01 -27.33
CA GLU A 12 11.97 0.97 -28.67
C GLU A 12 10.55 0.38 -28.67
N ARG A 13 10.26 -0.54 -27.73
CA ARG A 13 8.96 -1.20 -27.54
C ARG A 13 8.46 -0.91 -26.14
N ALA A 14 7.60 0.08 -26.03
CA ALA A 14 7.10 0.57 -24.75
C ALA A 14 5.58 0.48 -24.66
N ALA A 15 5.08 0.35 -23.45
CA ALA A 15 3.67 0.47 -23.14
C ALA A 15 3.44 1.51 -22.05
N GLY A 16 2.29 2.19 -22.11
CA GLY A 16 1.78 3.06 -21.05
C GLY A 16 0.43 2.57 -20.57
N ILE A 17 0.26 2.52 -19.26
CA ILE A 17 -0.97 2.07 -18.61
C ILE A 17 -1.56 3.21 -17.80
N ASP A 18 -2.75 3.65 -18.17
CA ASP A 18 -3.60 4.49 -17.34
C ASP A 18 -4.54 3.62 -16.49
N ILE A 19 -4.57 3.86 -15.18
CA ILE A 19 -5.22 2.96 -14.22
C ILE A 19 -6.38 3.66 -13.52
N ALA A 20 -7.59 3.15 -13.76
CA ALA A 20 -8.79 3.50 -13.02
C ALA A 20 -9.20 2.35 -12.05
N LYS A 21 -10.22 2.59 -11.24
CA LYS A 21 -10.70 1.64 -10.23
C LYS A 21 -11.16 0.30 -10.83
N THR A 22 -11.85 0.32 -11.94
CA THR A 22 -12.52 -0.85 -12.54
C THR A 22 -11.94 -1.28 -13.88
N GLY A 23 -11.10 -0.46 -14.48
CA GLY A 23 -10.53 -0.71 -15.79
C GLY A 23 -9.21 0.01 -15.98
N ILE A 24 -8.48 -0.43 -16.95
CA ILE A 24 -7.20 0.16 -17.37
C ILE A 24 -7.19 0.34 -18.88
N GLU A 25 -6.65 1.48 -19.31
CA GLU A 25 -6.36 1.75 -20.72
C GLU A 25 -4.86 1.53 -20.95
N VAL A 26 -4.54 0.72 -21.93
CA VAL A 26 -3.15 0.35 -22.22
C VAL A 26 -2.82 0.69 -23.66
N THR A 27 -1.80 1.48 -23.85
CA THR A 27 -1.28 1.81 -25.18
C THR A 27 0.12 1.24 -25.34
N ILE A 28 0.33 0.49 -26.41
CA ILE A 28 1.66 0.08 -26.88
C ILE A 28 2.15 1.03 -27.94
N ARG A 29 3.47 1.24 -27.95
CA ARG A 29 4.20 1.96 -29.01
C ARG A 29 5.43 1.14 -29.42
N VAL A 30 5.48 0.76 -30.68
CA VAL A 30 6.52 -0.11 -31.22
C VAL A 30 6.99 0.44 -32.57
N PRO A 31 8.16 0.04 -33.09
CA PRO A 31 8.57 0.37 -34.45
C PRO A 31 7.51 -0.06 -35.47
N SER A 32 7.31 0.75 -36.51
CA SER A 32 6.37 0.42 -37.59
C SER A 32 7.04 -0.50 -38.61
N ASP A 33 6.38 -1.61 -38.95
CA ASP A 33 6.85 -2.52 -39.99
C ASP A 33 6.67 -1.95 -41.40
N THR A 34 5.76 -0.96 -41.55
CA THR A 34 5.38 -0.40 -42.87
C THR A 34 6.09 0.92 -43.19
N ARG A 35 6.60 1.63 -42.19
CA ARG A 35 7.21 2.96 -42.37
C ARG A 35 8.55 3.04 -41.65
N ARG A 36 9.64 3.21 -42.36
CA ARG A 36 10.98 3.37 -41.78
C ARG A 36 11.02 4.61 -40.87
N GLY A 37 11.43 4.39 -39.61
CA GLY A 37 11.44 5.45 -38.57
C GLY A 37 10.05 5.78 -38.01
N GLY A 38 8.97 5.17 -38.52
CA GLY A 38 7.61 5.36 -38.01
C GLY A 38 7.32 4.56 -36.73
N ARG A 39 6.29 5.00 -36.02
CA ARG A 39 5.80 4.30 -34.81
C ARG A 39 4.40 3.75 -35.05
N GLN A 40 4.21 2.47 -34.70
CA GLN A 40 2.90 1.85 -34.62
C GLN A 40 2.38 1.96 -33.19
N GLN A 41 1.08 2.27 -33.06
CA GLN A 41 0.43 2.45 -31.78
C GLN A 41 -0.90 1.69 -31.78
N GLU A 42 -1.13 0.94 -30.72
CA GLU A 42 -2.41 0.25 -30.48
C GLU A 42 -2.84 0.48 -29.02
N THR A 43 -4.13 0.76 -28.81
CA THR A 43 -4.70 0.96 -27.46
C THR A 43 -5.79 -0.07 -27.24
N ARG A 44 -5.77 -0.74 -26.08
CA ARG A 44 -6.79 -1.67 -25.61
C ARG A 44 -7.18 -1.39 -24.18
N SER A 45 -8.45 -1.69 -23.87
CA SER A 45 -9.00 -1.61 -22.50
C SER A 45 -9.04 -2.98 -21.88
N PHE A 46 -8.68 -3.07 -20.59
CA PHE A 46 -8.77 -4.29 -19.80
C PHE A 46 -9.43 -3.99 -18.45
N ARG A 47 -10.08 -5.00 -17.86
CA ARG A 47 -10.57 -4.88 -16.48
C ARG A 47 -9.45 -5.23 -15.50
N THR A 48 -9.52 -4.70 -14.28
CA THR A 48 -8.54 -4.95 -13.21
C THR A 48 -8.75 -6.31 -12.50
N VAL A 49 -9.28 -7.31 -13.21
CA VAL A 49 -9.43 -8.69 -12.72
C VAL A 49 -8.29 -9.56 -13.21
N ARG A 50 -7.90 -10.56 -12.41
CA ARG A 50 -6.73 -11.42 -12.69
C ARG A 50 -6.69 -11.99 -14.10
N LYS A 51 -7.84 -12.49 -14.61
CA LYS A 51 -7.93 -13.07 -15.96
C LYS A 51 -7.53 -12.07 -17.05
N ASP A 52 -8.07 -10.84 -16.96
CA ASP A 52 -7.85 -9.81 -17.96
C ASP A 52 -6.42 -9.25 -17.85
N LEU A 53 -5.86 -9.18 -16.63
CA LEU A 53 -4.46 -8.79 -16.43
C LEU A 53 -3.46 -9.82 -16.95
N LEU A 54 -3.78 -11.11 -16.91
CA LEU A 54 -2.97 -12.14 -17.55
C LEU A 54 -3.06 -12.04 -19.08
N ALA A 55 -4.25 -11.80 -19.63
CA ALA A 55 -4.42 -11.54 -21.06
C ALA A 55 -3.66 -10.27 -21.50
N LEU A 56 -3.60 -9.25 -20.66
CA LEU A 56 -2.75 -8.08 -20.88
C LEU A 56 -1.26 -8.47 -20.94
N ALA A 57 -0.79 -9.28 -19.98
CA ALA A 57 0.62 -9.71 -19.97
C ALA A 57 0.97 -10.49 -21.26
N ASP A 58 0.10 -11.38 -21.70
CA ASP A 58 0.28 -12.12 -22.96
C ASP A 58 0.28 -11.19 -24.17
N TRP A 59 -0.63 -10.21 -24.21
CA TRP A 59 -0.67 -9.23 -25.28
C TRP A 59 0.62 -8.39 -25.34
N LEU A 60 1.13 -7.93 -24.19
CA LEU A 60 2.39 -7.18 -24.13
C LEU A 60 3.59 -8.03 -24.58
N ARG A 61 3.62 -9.33 -24.25
CA ARG A 61 4.65 -10.27 -24.72
C ARG A 61 4.58 -10.50 -26.24
N CYS A 62 3.37 -10.67 -26.79
CA CYS A 62 3.19 -10.80 -28.24
C CYS A 62 3.79 -9.61 -29.01
N TRP A 63 3.68 -8.41 -28.45
CA TRP A 63 4.27 -7.20 -29.01
C TRP A 63 5.74 -6.99 -28.60
N GLN A 64 6.32 -7.92 -27.84
CA GLN A 64 7.70 -7.83 -27.35
C GLN A 64 7.98 -6.52 -26.62
N VAL A 65 7.03 -6.05 -25.83
CA VAL A 65 7.18 -4.82 -25.05
C VAL A 65 8.32 -4.98 -24.06
N ALA A 66 9.32 -4.12 -24.17
CA ALA A 66 10.50 -4.14 -23.32
C ALA A 66 10.26 -3.42 -21.99
N LYS A 67 9.40 -2.39 -21.98
CA LYS A 67 9.17 -1.58 -20.79
C LYS A 67 7.73 -1.10 -20.68
N VAL A 68 7.17 -1.19 -19.46
CA VAL A 68 5.78 -0.84 -19.18
C VAL A 68 5.74 0.28 -18.15
N GLY A 69 5.28 1.47 -18.52
CA GLY A 69 5.14 2.60 -17.64
C GLY A 69 3.71 2.77 -17.12
N MET A 70 3.56 3.12 -15.84
CA MET A 70 2.26 3.42 -15.24
C MET A 70 2.36 4.52 -14.21
N GLU A 71 1.24 5.24 -13.98
CA GLU A 71 1.17 6.31 -12.99
C GLU A 71 0.77 5.77 -11.60
N SER A 72 1.40 6.29 -10.54
CA SER A 72 1.12 5.94 -9.14
C SER A 72 -0.10 6.68 -8.59
N THR A 73 -1.29 6.41 -9.13
CA THR A 73 -2.53 7.00 -8.62
C THR A 73 -3.17 6.10 -7.56
N GLY A 74 -3.23 6.56 -6.31
CA GLY A 74 -3.77 5.80 -5.18
C GLY A 74 -3.07 4.45 -5.00
N ASP A 75 -3.84 3.40 -4.67
CA ASP A 75 -3.35 2.02 -4.49
C ASP A 75 -3.70 1.10 -5.69
N TYR A 76 -4.39 1.62 -6.70
CA TYR A 76 -4.90 0.81 -7.83
C TYR A 76 -3.79 0.26 -8.74
N TRP A 77 -2.63 0.90 -8.77
CA TRP A 77 -1.48 0.45 -9.54
C TRP A 77 -0.88 -0.87 -9.02
N LYS A 78 -1.00 -1.16 -7.72
CA LYS A 78 -0.35 -2.31 -7.07
C LYS A 78 -0.72 -3.66 -7.67
N PRO A 79 -2.01 -4.02 -7.86
CA PRO A 79 -2.39 -5.29 -8.46
C PRO A 79 -1.87 -5.44 -9.90
N VAL A 80 -1.90 -4.36 -10.68
CA VAL A 80 -1.42 -4.35 -12.07
C VAL A 80 0.09 -4.53 -12.11
N TYR A 81 0.83 -3.68 -11.42
CA TYR A 81 2.29 -3.71 -11.35
C TYR A 81 2.81 -5.07 -10.87
N PHE A 82 2.31 -5.56 -9.74
CA PHE A 82 2.81 -6.80 -9.14
C PHE A 82 2.48 -8.04 -9.97
N LEU A 83 1.38 -8.04 -10.70
CA LEU A 83 1.08 -9.14 -11.61
C LEU A 83 2.02 -9.10 -12.81
N LEU A 84 2.16 -7.95 -13.48
CA LEU A 84 3.03 -7.80 -14.64
C LEU A 84 4.51 -8.06 -14.29
N GLU A 85 4.99 -7.61 -13.13
CA GLU A 85 6.33 -7.90 -12.62
C GLU A 85 6.54 -9.42 -12.44
N ARG A 86 5.57 -10.15 -11.87
CA ARG A 86 5.62 -11.61 -11.72
C ARG A 86 5.62 -12.34 -13.07
N GLU A 87 4.96 -11.77 -14.04
CA GLU A 87 4.96 -12.27 -15.41
C GLU A 87 6.24 -11.91 -16.19
N GLY A 88 7.24 -11.31 -15.52
CA GLY A 88 8.56 -11.01 -16.07
C GLY A 88 8.63 -9.76 -16.92
N LEU A 89 7.64 -8.86 -16.84
CA LEU A 89 7.65 -7.59 -17.56
C LEU A 89 8.39 -6.51 -16.74
N ASP A 90 9.22 -5.72 -17.42
CA ASP A 90 9.93 -4.59 -16.79
C ASP A 90 8.97 -3.40 -16.62
N CYS A 91 8.49 -3.23 -15.38
CA CYS A 91 7.51 -2.21 -15.03
C CYS A 91 8.16 -1.00 -14.38
N VAL A 92 7.78 0.18 -14.83
CA VAL A 92 8.20 1.47 -14.26
C VAL A 92 7.00 2.21 -13.71
N LEU A 93 7.10 2.61 -12.44
CA LEU A 93 6.06 3.39 -11.78
C LEU A 93 6.47 4.86 -11.75
N TYR A 94 5.67 5.74 -12.33
CA TYR A 94 5.91 7.19 -12.33
C TYR A 94 5.12 7.89 -11.25
N HIS A 95 5.72 8.92 -10.65
CA HIS A 95 5.03 9.74 -9.66
C HIS A 95 4.02 10.67 -10.35
N ALA A 96 2.75 10.63 -9.93
CA ALA A 96 1.65 11.36 -10.54
C ALA A 96 1.92 12.89 -10.72
N ALA A 97 2.55 13.53 -9.73
CA ALA A 97 2.88 14.95 -9.82
C ALA A 97 3.92 15.24 -10.90
N GLN A 98 4.89 14.34 -11.13
CA GLN A 98 5.90 14.50 -12.16
C GLN A 98 5.31 14.31 -13.56
N VAL A 99 4.42 13.33 -13.74
CA VAL A 99 3.70 13.11 -14.99
C VAL A 99 2.85 14.33 -15.35
N LYS A 100 2.18 14.93 -14.34
CA LYS A 100 1.35 16.14 -14.54
C LYS A 100 2.16 17.41 -14.84
N ALA A 101 3.38 17.48 -14.34
CA ALA A 101 4.25 18.63 -14.53
C ALA A 101 4.91 18.68 -15.92
N LEU A 102 4.92 17.57 -16.66
CA LEU A 102 5.50 17.55 -18.02
C LEU A 102 4.67 18.38 -19.00
N PRO A 103 5.31 19.25 -19.82
CA PRO A 103 4.62 20.03 -20.82
C PRO A 103 4.09 19.13 -21.95
N GLY A 104 2.96 19.53 -22.54
CA GLY A 104 2.38 18.84 -23.70
C GLY A 104 1.43 17.69 -23.40
N ARG A 105 1.00 17.50 -22.15
CA ARG A 105 0.00 16.48 -21.78
C ARG A 105 -1.37 16.79 -22.40
N PRO A 106 -1.97 15.88 -23.17
CA PRO A 106 -3.36 15.99 -23.63
C PRO A 106 -4.33 15.84 -22.44
N LYS A 107 -5.54 16.41 -22.56
CA LYS A 107 -6.54 16.44 -21.47
C LYS A 107 -7.64 15.37 -21.60
N THR A 108 -7.37 14.20 -22.17
CA THR A 108 -8.39 13.14 -22.34
C THR A 108 -7.89 11.80 -21.83
N ASP A 109 -8.77 10.98 -21.22
CA ASP A 109 -8.41 9.69 -20.59
C ASP A 109 -7.69 8.71 -21.56
N LYS A 110 -8.15 8.61 -22.82
CA LYS A 110 -7.43 7.81 -23.85
C LYS A 110 -6.06 8.36 -24.19
N ALA A 111 -5.86 9.66 -24.04
CA ALA A 111 -4.58 10.29 -24.29
C ALA A 111 -3.58 10.09 -23.14
N ASP A 112 -4.04 9.72 -21.94
CA ASP A 112 -3.16 9.52 -20.79
C ASP A 112 -2.33 8.24 -20.93
N SER A 113 -2.90 7.12 -21.40
CA SER A 113 -2.13 5.89 -21.68
C SER A 113 -1.14 6.09 -22.83
N VAL A 114 -1.53 6.84 -23.89
CA VAL A 114 -0.62 7.23 -24.98
C VAL A 114 0.51 8.10 -24.47
N TRP A 115 0.21 9.04 -23.60
CA TRP A 115 1.20 9.93 -23.00
C TRP A 115 2.19 9.17 -22.14
N LEU A 116 1.70 8.26 -21.29
CA LEU A 116 2.54 7.38 -20.49
C LEU A 116 3.44 6.47 -21.34
N ALA A 117 2.92 5.94 -22.47
CA ALA A 117 3.72 5.17 -23.40
C ALA A 117 4.85 6.02 -24.01
N LYS A 118 4.58 7.28 -24.39
CA LYS A 118 5.60 8.22 -24.91
C LYS A 118 6.66 8.56 -23.86
N ILE A 119 6.25 8.81 -22.60
CA ILE A 119 7.17 9.05 -21.48
C ILE A 119 8.10 7.85 -21.28
N THR A 120 7.53 6.63 -21.31
CA THR A 120 8.27 5.39 -21.12
C THR A 120 9.23 5.12 -22.27
N GLU A 121 8.80 5.35 -23.49
CA GLU A 121 9.59 5.22 -24.72
C GLU A 121 10.83 6.13 -24.70
N ARG A 122 10.68 7.38 -24.26
CA ARG A 122 11.73 8.39 -24.22
C ARG A 122 12.56 8.39 -22.94
N GLY A 123 12.14 7.69 -21.90
CA GLY A 123 12.78 7.76 -20.60
C GLY A 123 12.71 9.14 -19.94
N SER A 124 11.65 9.92 -20.25
CA SER A 124 11.55 11.34 -19.86
C SER A 124 11.43 11.58 -18.36
N LEU A 125 11.09 10.55 -17.59
CA LEU A 125 10.95 10.62 -16.13
C LEU A 125 11.68 9.47 -15.44
N PRO A 126 12.29 9.74 -14.28
CA PRO A 126 12.82 8.68 -13.43
C PRO A 126 11.67 7.84 -12.84
N GLY A 127 11.84 6.53 -12.81
CA GLY A 127 10.92 5.63 -12.15
C GLY A 127 10.97 5.78 -10.62
N SER A 128 9.81 5.68 -9.99
CA SER A 128 9.72 5.58 -8.53
C SER A 128 10.24 4.22 -8.06
N PHE A 129 10.99 4.22 -6.95
CA PHE A 129 11.48 2.97 -6.37
C PHE A 129 10.33 2.12 -5.83
N VAL A 130 10.14 0.94 -6.39
CA VAL A 130 9.25 -0.10 -5.89
C VAL A 130 10.11 -1.18 -5.24
N PRO A 131 9.97 -1.42 -3.92
CA PRO A 131 10.79 -2.43 -3.24
C PRO A 131 10.54 -3.83 -3.78
N PRO A 132 11.53 -4.75 -3.70
CA PRO A 132 11.34 -6.17 -3.98
C PRO A 132 10.20 -6.80 -3.17
N GLU A 133 9.62 -7.91 -3.65
CA GLU A 133 8.44 -8.54 -3.03
C GLU A 133 8.63 -8.86 -1.54
N GLU A 134 9.78 -9.37 -1.15
CA GLU A 134 10.08 -9.69 0.25
C GLU A 134 10.01 -8.45 1.15
N ILE A 135 10.58 -7.35 0.72
CA ILE A 135 10.56 -6.08 1.45
C ILE A 135 9.13 -5.52 1.48
N ARG A 136 8.35 -5.67 0.40
CA ARG A 136 6.94 -5.27 0.39
C ARG A 136 6.12 -6.07 1.42
N ARG A 137 6.33 -7.38 1.50
CA ARG A 137 5.68 -8.24 2.50
C ARG A 137 6.05 -7.83 3.92
N LEU A 138 7.34 -7.62 4.19
CA LEU A 138 7.79 -7.15 5.51
C LEU A 138 7.15 -5.81 5.88
N ARG A 139 7.12 -4.85 4.96
CA ARG A 139 6.46 -3.56 5.17
C ARG A 139 4.97 -3.71 5.45
N THR A 140 4.28 -4.62 4.77
CA THR A 140 2.86 -4.88 5.00
C THR A 140 2.63 -5.41 6.43
N HIS A 141 3.41 -6.40 6.88
CA HIS A 141 3.31 -6.95 8.22
C HIS A 141 3.63 -5.93 9.31
N THR A 142 4.69 -5.16 9.15
CA THR A 142 5.09 -4.16 10.15
C THR A 142 4.08 -3.01 10.23
N ARG A 143 3.54 -2.55 9.11
CA ARG A 143 2.47 -1.53 9.08
C ARG A 143 1.18 -2.05 9.70
N TYR A 144 0.80 -3.28 9.39
CA TYR A 144 -0.39 -3.90 9.97
C TYR A 144 -0.26 -4.05 11.50
N ARG A 145 0.89 -4.52 12.00
CA ARG A 145 1.18 -4.58 13.43
C ARG A 145 1.06 -3.20 14.09
N ARG A 146 1.64 -2.17 13.47
CA ARG A 146 1.55 -0.79 13.97
C ARG A 146 0.09 -0.33 14.03
N HIS A 147 -0.68 -0.59 12.98
CA HIS A 147 -2.09 -0.23 12.92
C HIS A 147 -2.91 -0.91 14.01
N LEU A 148 -2.71 -2.22 14.25
CA LEU A 148 -3.35 -2.95 15.33
C LEU A 148 -2.97 -2.37 16.71
N THR A 149 -1.72 -2.01 16.91
CA THR A 149 -1.27 -1.39 18.16
C THR A 149 -1.93 -0.02 18.38
N GLN A 150 -2.03 0.79 17.33
CA GLN A 150 -2.72 2.08 17.40
C GLN A 150 -4.22 1.92 17.65
N ALA A 151 -4.87 0.99 16.96
CA ALA A 151 -6.29 0.67 17.18
C ALA A 151 -6.54 0.24 18.63
N ARG A 152 -5.73 -0.67 19.17
CA ARG A 152 -5.81 -1.09 20.57
C ARG A 152 -5.67 0.09 21.53
N THR A 153 -4.71 0.99 21.28
CA THR A 153 -4.51 2.18 22.12
C THR A 153 -5.71 3.12 22.07
N ALA A 154 -6.28 3.31 20.88
CA ALA A 154 -7.48 4.12 20.71
C ALA A 154 -8.69 3.54 21.48
N GLU A 155 -8.89 2.22 21.44
CA GLU A 155 -9.96 1.57 22.21
C GLU A 155 -9.74 1.70 23.72
N LYS A 156 -8.49 1.57 24.19
CA LYS A 156 -8.14 1.81 25.58
C LYS A 156 -8.51 3.23 26.02
N ALA A 157 -8.17 4.22 25.23
CA ALA A 157 -8.50 5.63 25.49
C ALA A 157 -10.02 5.87 25.49
N ARG A 158 -10.79 5.18 24.64
CA ARG A 158 -12.27 5.26 24.65
C ARG A 158 -12.87 4.72 25.95
N VAL A 159 -12.38 3.57 26.43
CA VAL A 159 -12.82 3.02 27.72
C VAL A 159 -12.52 3.98 28.86
N GLU A 160 -11.31 4.56 28.89
CA GLU A 160 -10.93 5.54 29.92
C GLU A 160 -11.82 6.77 29.88
N LYS A 161 -12.14 7.28 28.70
CA LYS A 161 -13.06 8.41 28.53
C LYS A 161 -14.47 8.07 29.05
N LEU A 162 -15.00 6.88 28.73
CA LEU A 162 -16.30 6.44 29.23
C LEU A 162 -16.34 6.37 30.77
N LEU A 163 -15.25 5.91 31.40
CA LEU A 163 -15.12 5.87 32.85
C LEU A 163 -15.10 7.29 33.43
N GLU A 164 -14.35 8.21 32.83
CA GLU A 164 -14.33 9.62 33.24
C GLU A 164 -15.71 10.28 33.11
N ASP A 165 -16.42 10.05 32.01
CA ASP A 165 -17.78 10.54 31.77
C ASP A 165 -18.77 9.98 32.82
N ALA A 166 -18.52 8.76 33.33
CA ALA A 166 -19.28 8.15 34.40
C ALA A 166 -18.78 8.54 35.82
N HIS A 167 -17.86 9.46 35.95
CA HIS A 167 -17.20 9.86 37.20
C HIS A 167 -16.46 8.73 37.92
N LEU A 168 -16.02 7.70 37.19
CA LEU A 168 -15.29 6.56 37.71
C LEU A 168 -13.78 6.69 37.40
N LYS A 169 -13.00 7.20 38.35
CA LYS A 169 -11.55 7.42 38.18
C LYS A 169 -10.75 6.15 38.48
N LEU A 170 -10.97 5.10 37.66
CA LEU A 170 -10.33 3.80 37.87
C LEU A 170 -8.81 3.86 37.68
N SER A 171 -8.30 4.66 36.76
CA SER A 171 -6.87 4.89 36.51
C SER A 171 -6.13 5.55 37.69
N SER A 172 -6.83 6.22 38.60
CA SER A 172 -6.23 6.75 39.83
C SER A 172 -6.03 5.71 40.95
N VAL A 173 -6.71 4.56 40.83
CA VAL A 173 -6.67 3.46 41.80
C VAL A 173 -5.75 2.32 41.36
N ILE A 174 -5.68 2.04 40.08
CA ILE A 174 -4.85 0.99 39.50
C ILE A 174 -4.04 1.52 38.32
N SER A 175 -2.81 1.05 38.20
CA SER A 175 -1.87 1.52 37.16
C SER A 175 -2.20 0.99 35.74
N ASP A 176 -2.87 -0.17 35.63
CA ASP A 176 -3.31 -0.75 34.35
C ASP A 176 -4.76 -1.22 34.42
N ILE A 177 -5.67 -0.40 33.95
CA ILE A 177 -7.11 -0.71 33.92
C ILE A 177 -7.45 -1.83 32.92
N HIS A 178 -6.53 -2.19 32.04
CA HIS A 178 -6.69 -3.26 31.03
C HIS A 178 -5.96 -4.56 31.42
N GLY A 179 -5.27 -4.59 32.54
CA GLY A 179 -4.69 -5.79 33.15
C GLY A 179 -5.76 -6.72 33.72
N VAL A 180 -5.34 -7.85 34.27
CA VAL A 180 -6.26 -8.88 34.79
C VAL A 180 -7.23 -8.31 35.83
N SER A 181 -6.72 -7.60 36.83
CA SER A 181 -7.53 -6.99 37.90
C SER A 181 -8.43 -5.86 37.35
N GLY A 182 -7.88 -5.01 36.45
CA GLY A 182 -8.65 -3.94 35.82
C GLY A 182 -9.81 -4.45 34.97
N ARG A 183 -9.62 -5.51 34.22
CA ARG A 183 -10.69 -6.14 33.45
C ARG A 183 -11.81 -6.70 34.35
N ALA A 184 -11.46 -7.39 35.44
CA ALA A 184 -12.45 -7.87 36.37
C ALA A 184 -13.27 -6.71 36.99
N MET A 185 -12.62 -5.57 37.24
CA MET A 185 -13.31 -4.36 37.70
C MET A 185 -14.22 -3.77 36.62
N LEU A 186 -13.74 -3.67 35.38
CA LEU A 186 -14.55 -3.20 34.27
C LEU A 186 -15.78 -4.12 34.00
N GLU A 187 -15.62 -5.42 34.12
CA GLU A 187 -16.71 -6.39 33.98
C GLU A 187 -17.74 -6.20 35.10
N ALA A 188 -17.28 -5.99 36.34
CA ALA A 188 -18.18 -5.71 37.47
C ALA A 188 -18.94 -4.38 37.29
N ILE A 189 -18.30 -3.36 36.77
CA ILE A 189 -18.93 -2.07 36.44
C ILE A 189 -19.98 -2.27 35.34
N ALA A 190 -19.66 -2.98 34.27
CA ALA A 190 -20.56 -3.25 33.14
C ALA A 190 -21.78 -4.08 33.57
N ALA A 191 -21.61 -4.99 34.55
CA ALA A 191 -22.68 -5.79 35.13
C ALA A 191 -23.56 -5.02 36.17
N GLY A 192 -23.30 -3.73 36.42
CA GLY A 192 -24.00 -2.92 37.39
C GLY A 192 -23.68 -3.30 38.85
N ASN A 193 -22.68 -4.17 39.11
CA ASN A 193 -22.28 -4.64 40.42
C ASN A 193 -21.26 -3.73 41.11
N ALA A 194 -20.92 -2.60 40.54
CA ALA A 194 -19.93 -1.66 41.04
C ALA A 194 -20.54 -0.76 42.16
N THR A 195 -20.62 -1.25 43.37
CA THR A 195 -20.79 -0.36 44.53
C THR A 195 -19.43 0.01 45.09
N PRO A 196 -19.16 1.31 45.39
CA PRO A 196 -17.87 1.77 45.91
C PRO A 196 -17.39 1.08 47.18
N ARG A 197 -18.28 0.37 47.88
CA ARG A 197 -17.99 -0.37 49.12
C ARG A 197 -17.49 -1.80 48.92
N ARG A 198 -17.44 -2.33 47.71
CA ARG A 198 -17.04 -3.74 47.43
C ARG A 198 -15.77 -3.85 46.57
N TRP A 199 -14.94 -2.85 46.60
CA TRP A 199 -13.63 -2.93 45.93
C TRP A 199 -12.73 -3.85 46.76
N PRO A 200 -12.17 -4.94 46.21
CA PRO A 200 -11.21 -5.74 46.95
C PRO A 200 -9.96 -4.88 47.19
N SER A 201 -9.67 -4.63 48.43
CA SER A 201 -8.49 -3.88 48.89
C SER A 201 -7.16 -4.63 48.65
N SER A 202 -7.20 -5.79 47.99
CA SER A 202 -6.01 -6.57 47.61
C SER A 202 -6.27 -7.31 46.30
N PRO A 203 -5.29 -7.32 45.36
CA PRO A 203 -5.39 -8.14 44.14
C PRO A 203 -5.54 -9.61 44.53
N PRO A 204 -6.34 -10.43 43.79
CA PRO A 204 -6.46 -11.85 44.05
C PRO A 204 -5.07 -12.50 44.06
N ALA A 205 -4.86 -13.45 44.99
CA ALA A 205 -3.56 -14.10 45.26
C ALA A 205 -2.79 -14.64 44.01
N ALA A 206 -3.50 -14.90 42.93
CA ALA A 206 -2.90 -15.27 41.63
C ALA A 206 -2.04 -14.15 40.99
N CYS A 207 -2.19 -12.88 41.40
CA CYS A 207 -1.39 -11.77 40.85
C CYS A 207 -0.06 -11.60 41.60
N ALA A 208 0.02 -11.97 42.87
CA ALA A 208 1.23 -11.85 43.69
C ALA A 208 2.34 -12.85 43.27
N ALA A 209 1.96 -14.00 42.73
CA ALA A 209 2.91 -15.04 42.32
C ALA A 209 3.68 -14.72 41.01
N ARG A 210 3.19 -13.82 40.17
CA ARG A 210 3.87 -13.47 38.88
C ARG A 210 4.88 -12.33 39.00
N SER A 211 4.81 -11.49 40.02
CA SER A 211 5.77 -10.39 40.17
C SER A 211 7.12 -10.86 40.72
N ALA A 212 7.21 -12.06 41.31
CA ALA A 212 8.46 -12.61 41.84
C ALA A 212 9.28 -13.40 40.80
N SER A 213 8.68 -13.77 39.66
CA SER A 213 9.32 -14.67 38.67
C SER A 213 10.01 -13.97 37.48
N SER A 214 9.95 -12.63 37.35
CA SER A 214 10.46 -11.94 36.16
C SER A 214 11.77 -11.16 36.32
N LYS A 215 12.55 -11.44 37.37
CA LYS A 215 13.91 -10.89 37.52
C LYS A 215 14.98 -11.94 37.20
N LYS A 216 15.07 -12.38 35.94
CA LYS A 216 16.31 -12.96 35.44
C LYS A 216 17.14 -11.83 34.82
N PRO A 217 18.38 -11.58 35.28
CA PRO A 217 19.25 -10.61 34.62
C PRO A 217 19.65 -11.15 33.26
N TRP A 218 19.53 -10.28 32.26
CA TRP A 218 19.99 -10.55 30.91
C TRP A 218 21.53 -10.58 30.90
N THR A 219 22.15 -11.72 30.62
CA THR A 219 23.58 -11.82 30.36
C THR A 219 23.79 -11.86 28.85
N ALA A 220 24.55 -10.89 28.34
CA ALA A 220 24.94 -10.86 26.92
C ALA A 220 25.86 -12.04 26.60
N PRO A 221 25.71 -12.70 25.43
CA PRO A 221 26.65 -13.67 24.94
C PRO A 221 27.97 -13.00 24.52
N SER A 222 29.08 -13.58 24.94
CA SER A 222 30.46 -13.26 24.53
C SER A 222 30.76 -13.60 23.07
#